data_23c4b2bce14e8be81fdb001511f6cadf
#
_entry.id   23c4b2bce14e8be81fdb001511f6cadf
#
_cell.length_a   1.000
_cell.length_b   1.000
_cell.length_c   1.000
_cell.angle_alpha   90.00
_cell.angle_beta   90.00
_cell.angle_gamma   90.00
#
_symmetry.space_group_name_H-M   'P 1'
#
loop_
_entity.id
_entity.type
_entity.pdbx_description
1 polymer ?
#
loop_
_entity_poly.entity_id
_entity_poly.type
_entity_poly.pdbx_seq_one_letter_code
_entity_poly.pdbx_strand_id
1 'polypeptide(L)'
;MAFSLDFSQSASHSPRERSRGRLLALPAVLWLVLFFLLPLAIVLLVSFMTRGPNGTIVLPLTLEHYQRIFGPIYFPLFWRSIIIALLTTGVCLIAGYPLAFFISTRKSKGAQNFALFLVILPFWTNFLVRTYAWRVLLGTEGTINETLMNLHLISEPLQLLNTQFAVLVGLIYGELPFMILPIFTSVERFDFRLVEAAHDLGANDLRAFLRVVFPLTLPGVVAGCILVFIPSIGAFITPDLLGGTQGIMIGNLINQQFKGSGNWPLGSAASVVMMGLVMIGLLVYSRLGNRG
;
A
#
# COMPACT_ATOMS: atom_id res chain seq x y z
N MET A 1 -2.54 -54.34 29.10
CA MET A 1 -3.05 -54.25 27.72
C MET A 1 -2.74 -52.89 27.19
N ALA A 2 -1.55 -52.71 26.52
CA ALA A 2 -1.04 -51.46 26.07
C ALA A 2 -1.53 -51.21 24.61
N PHE A 3 -2.27 -50.14 24.38
CA PHE A 3 -2.74 -49.72 23.08
C PHE A 3 -1.69 -48.76 22.53
N SER A 4 -0.79 -49.24 21.68
CA SER A 4 0.15 -48.41 20.92
C SER A 4 -0.57 -47.86 19.71
N LEU A 5 -0.92 -46.56 19.72
CA LEU A 5 -1.35 -45.82 18.55
C LEU A 5 -0.13 -45.46 17.71
N ASP A 6 0.05 -46.19 16.61
CA ASP A 6 1.09 -45.97 15.61
C ASP A 6 0.63 -44.81 14.69
N PHE A 7 1.20 -43.58 14.89
CA PHE A 7 0.93 -42.39 14.12
C PHE A 7 1.87 -42.21 12.91
N SER A 8 2.46 -43.29 12.37
CA SER A 8 3.32 -43.23 11.20
C SER A 8 2.60 -43.54 9.89
N GLN A 9 1.48 -42.89 9.61
CA GLN A 9 0.98 -42.79 8.24
C GLN A 9 1.43 -41.47 7.61
N SER A 10 2.69 -41.42 7.16
CA SER A 10 3.13 -40.47 6.14
C SER A 10 2.30 -40.76 4.88
N ALA A 11 1.32 -39.89 4.60
CA ALA A 11 0.49 -39.94 3.40
C ALA A 11 1.40 -39.77 2.18
N SER A 12 1.89 -40.87 1.65
CA SER A 12 2.52 -40.93 0.33
C SER A 12 1.44 -40.70 -0.72
N HIS A 13 1.24 -39.43 -1.10
CA HIS A 13 0.35 -39.08 -2.21
C HIS A 13 0.80 -39.83 -3.47
N SER A 14 -0.08 -40.67 -4.01
CA SER A 14 0.19 -41.44 -5.21
C SER A 14 0.51 -40.50 -6.40
N PRO A 15 1.38 -40.89 -7.32
CA PRO A 15 1.72 -40.10 -8.54
C PRO A 15 0.49 -39.68 -9.35
N ARG A 16 -0.60 -40.44 -9.27
CA ARG A 16 -1.89 -40.14 -9.93
C ARG A 16 -2.66 -38.99 -9.27
N GLU A 17 -2.58 -38.82 -7.94
CA GLU A 17 -3.22 -37.68 -7.23
C GLU A 17 -2.49 -36.38 -7.51
N ARG A 18 -1.15 -36.40 -7.62
CA ARG A 18 -0.36 -35.22 -8.04
C ARG A 18 -0.67 -34.81 -9.48
N SER A 19 -0.92 -35.75 -10.39
CA SER A 19 -1.28 -35.45 -11.77
C SER A 19 -2.69 -34.83 -11.88
N ARG A 20 -3.68 -35.35 -11.14
CA ARG A 20 -5.04 -34.78 -11.09
C ARG A 20 -5.07 -33.37 -10.48
N GLY A 21 -4.31 -33.14 -9.42
CA GLY A 21 -4.17 -31.81 -8.82
C GLY A 21 -3.57 -30.77 -9.81
N ARG A 22 -2.57 -31.15 -10.62
CA ARG A 22 -2.01 -30.30 -11.67
C ARG A 22 -3.02 -29.99 -12.77
N LEU A 23 -3.83 -30.97 -13.17
CA LEU A 23 -4.86 -30.77 -14.20
C LEU A 23 -5.97 -29.82 -13.72
N LEU A 24 -6.37 -29.90 -12.45
CA LEU A 24 -7.34 -28.99 -11.81
C LEU A 24 -6.80 -27.57 -11.65
N ALA A 25 -5.49 -27.42 -11.44
CA ALA A 25 -4.86 -26.10 -11.35
C ALA A 25 -4.62 -25.45 -12.75
N LEU A 26 -4.64 -26.24 -13.83
CA LEU A 26 -4.30 -25.77 -15.18
C LEU A 26 -5.18 -24.59 -15.65
N PRO A 27 -6.51 -24.56 -15.48
CA PRO A 27 -7.32 -23.42 -15.88
C PRO A 27 -6.93 -22.13 -15.14
N ALA A 28 -6.64 -22.22 -13.83
CA ALA A 28 -6.23 -21.08 -13.02
C ALA A 28 -4.83 -20.57 -13.43
N VAL A 29 -3.89 -21.48 -13.68
CA VAL A 29 -2.55 -21.14 -14.17
C VAL A 29 -2.62 -20.49 -15.54
N LEU A 30 -3.41 -21.07 -16.47
CA LEU A 30 -3.58 -20.52 -17.83
C LEU A 30 -4.19 -19.12 -17.78
N TRP A 31 -5.18 -18.90 -16.91
CA TRP A 31 -5.76 -17.59 -16.67
C TRP A 31 -4.73 -16.57 -16.18
N LEU A 32 -3.92 -16.95 -15.18
CA LEU A 32 -2.87 -16.08 -14.64
C LEU A 32 -1.79 -15.77 -15.70
N VAL A 33 -1.37 -16.76 -16.48
CA VAL A 33 -0.40 -16.54 -17.56
C VAL A 33 -0.96 -15.61 -18.62
N LEU A 34 -2.18 -15.83 -19.07
CA LEU A 34 -2.78 -15.06 -20.17
C LEU A 34 -3.11 -13.61 -19.75
N PHE A 35 -3.69 -13.41 -18.57
CA PHE A 35 -4.21 -12.11 -18.17
C PHE A 35 -3.27 -11.31 -17.26
N PHE A 36 -2.27 -11.94 -16.67
CA PHE A 36 -1.30 -11.28 -15.80
C PHE A 36 0.11 -11.29 -16.40
N LEU A 37 0.64 -12.48 -16.72
CA LEU A 37 2.04 -12.59 -17.12
C LEU A 37 2.28 -12.06 -18.55
N LEU A 38 1.35 -12.29 -19.47
CA LEU A 38 1.47 -11.83 -20.86
C LEU A 38 1.44 -10.29 -20.98
N PRO A 39 0.49 -9.54 -20.38
CA PRO A 39 0.55 -8.08 -20.36
C PRO A 39 1.82 -7.53 -19.72
N LEU A 40 2.28 -8.17 -18.63
CA LEU A 40 3.52 -7.78 -17.97
C LEU A 40 4.74 -7.98 -18.89
N ALA A 41 4.80 -9.10 -19.61
CA ALA A 41 5.84 -9.37 -20.60
C ALA A 41 5.80 -8.34 -21.76
N ILE A 42 4.61 -7.96 -22.21
CA ILE A 42 4.45 -6.90 -23.22
C ILE A 42 5.02 -5.58 -22.71
N VAL A 43 4.66 -5.15 -21.50
CA VAL A 43 5.20 -3.92 -20.89
C VAL A 43 6.72 -4.00 -20.79
N LEU A 44 7.26 -5.15 -20.38
CA LEU A 44 8.71 -5.35 -20.30
C LEU A 44 9.37 -5.26 -21.68
N LEU A 45 8.81 -5.86 -22.71
CA LEU A 45 9.32 -5.77 -24.08
C LEU A 45 9.26 -4.34 -24.61
N VAL A 46 8.12 -3.66 -24.44
CA VAL A 46 7.92 -2.28 -24.90
C VAL A 46 8.90 -1.33 -24.19
N SER A 47 9.29 -1.60 -22.95
CA SER A 47 10.24 -0.77 -22.21
C SER A 47 11.64 -0.65 -22.85
N PHE A 48 12.01 -1.62 -23.69
CA PHE A 48 13.26 -1.61 -24.45
C PHE A 48 13.10 -1.10 -25.88
N MET A 49 11.87 -0.87 -26.37
CA MET A 49 11.63 -0.42 -27.73
C MET A 49 11.81 1.10 -27.85
N THR A 50 12.02 1.59 -29.07
CA THR A 50 12.21 3.02 -29.36
C THR A 50 10.89 3.67 -29.73
N ARG A 51 10.70 4.94 -29.34
CA ARG A 51 9.56 5.74 -29.78
C ARG A 51 9.78 6.17 -31.22
N GLY A 52 8.89 5.74 -32.11
CA GLY A 52 8.85 6.18 -33.49
C GLY A 52 8.06 7.47 -33.72
N PRO A 53 7.98 7.92 -35.00
CA PRO A 53 7.14 9.04 -35.38
C PRO A 53 5.69 8.81 -34.97
N ASN A 54 4.99 9.89 -34.59
CA ASN A 54 3.57 9.86 -34.19
C ASN A 54 3.25 8.94 -32.97
N GLY A 55 4.24 8.67 -32.11
CA GLY A 55 4.05 7.83 -30.92
C GLY A 55 3.99 6.33 -31.19
N THR A 56 4.36 5.88 -32.40
CA THR A 56 4.48 4.44 -32.70
C THR A 56 5.62 3.80 -31.95
N ILE A 57 5.55 2.49 -31.76
CA ILE A 57 6.59 1.68 -31.12
C ILE A 57 7.38 1.01 -32.21
N VAL A 58 8.68 1.27 -32.28
CA VAL A 58 9.55 0.77 -33.35
C VAL A 58 10.85 0.15 -32.80
N LEU A 59 11.52 -0.66 -33.62
CA LEU A 59 12.90 -1.08 -33.40
C LEU A 59 13.85 0.06 -33.85
N PRO A 60 15.09 0.14 -33.30
CA PRO A 60 15.81 -0.86 -32.54
C PRO A 60 15.51 -0.83 -31.03
N LEU A 61 15.97 -1.90 -30.32
CA LEU A 61 15.94 -1.95 -28.86
C LEU A 61 16.94 -0.95 -28.27
N THR A 62 16.56 -0.24 -27.21
CA THR A 62 17.39 0.78 -26.57
C THR A 62 17.27 0.73 -25.05
N LEU A 63 18.33 1.12 -24.36
CA LEU A 63 18.37 1.37 -22.91
C LEU A 63 18.22 2.86 -22.55
N GLU A 64 18.03 3.73 -23.55
CA GLU A 64 17.96 5.19 -23.37
C GLU A 64 16.88 5.60 -22.37
N HIS A 65 15.73 4.91 -22.38
CA HIS A 65 14.63 5.20 -21.46
C HIS A 65 15.02 4.98 -20.00
N TYR A 66 15.78 3.93 -19.71
CA TYR A 66 16.30 3.66 -18.37
C TYR A 66 17.33 4.71 -17.96
N GLN A 67 18.24 5.12 -18.86
CA GLN A 67 19.18 6.21 -18.57
C GLN A 67 18.45 7.51 -18.29
N ARG A 68 17.40 7.84 -19.02
CA ARG A 68 16.55 9.02 -18.78
C ARG A 68 15.87 8.97 -17.41
N ILE A 69 15.35 7.80 -17.00
CA ILE A 69 14.68 7.62 -15.70
C ILE A 69 15.63 7.89 -14.55
N PHE A 70 16.89 7.43 -14.64
CA PHE A 70 17.91 7.71 -13.64
C PHE A 70 18.56 9.09 -13.81
N GLY A 71 18.15 9.86 -14.81
CA GLY A 71 18.61 11.22 -15.04
C GLY A 71 18.01 12.25 -14.09
N PRO A 72 18.53 13.49 -14.12
CA PRO A 72 18.18 14.56 -13.17
C PRO A 72 16.71 15.00 -13.24
N ILE A 73 16.00 14.70 -14.33
CA ILE A 73 14.61 15.12 -14.53
C ILE A 73 13.64 14.16 -13.84
N TYR A 74 13.85 12.84 -13.99
CA TYR A 74 12.87 11.83 -13.52
C TYR A 74 13.24 11.21 -12.17
N PHE A 75 14.50 11.09 -11.86
CA PHE A 75 14.97 10.52 -10.59
C PHE A 75 14.39 11.25 -9.34
N PRO A 76 14.29 12.59 -9.30
CA PRO A 76 13.65 13.28 -8.19
C PRO A 76 12.17 12.92 -7.98
N LEU A 77 11.44 12.55 -9.05
CA LEU A 77 10.04 12.12 -8.96
C LEU A 77 9.92 10.74 -8.29
N PHE A 78 10.82 9.80 -8.62
CA PHE A 78 10.90 8.52 -7.92
C PHE A 78 11.17 8.71 -6.44
N TRP A 79 12.17 9.54 -6.09
CA TRP A 79 12.54 9.80 -4.72
C TRP A 79 11.41 10.45 -3.92
N ARG A 80 10.76 11.45 -4.51
CA ARG A 80 9.57 12.09 -3.93
C ARG A 80 8.45 11.08 -3.67
N SER A 81 8.17 10.22 -4.65
CA SER A 81 7.10 9.20 -4.50
C SER A 81 7.39 8.23 -3.37
N ILE A 82 8.66 7.81 -3.22
CA ILE A 82 9.08 6.97 -2.09
C ILE A 82 8.88 7.70 -0.75
N ILE A 83 9.31 8.96 -0.65
CA ILE A 83 9.17 9.75 0.59
C ILE A 83 7.68 9.92 0.94
N ILE A 84 6.84 10.31 -0.02
CA ILE A 84 5.40 10.49 0.23
C ILE A 84 4.76 9.17 0.64
N ALA A 85 5.08 8.04 -0.02
CA ALA A 85 4.57 6.73 0.35
C ALA A 85 5.03 6.28 1.75
N LEU A 86 6.30 6.54 2.12
CA LEU A 86 6.81 6.24 3.45
C LEU A 86 6.16 7.12 4.52
N LEU A 87 6.00 8.43 4.26
CA LEU A 87 5.30 9.34 5.16
C LEU A 87 3.83 8.93 5.35
N THR A 88 3.13 8.61 4.25
CA THR A 88 1.76 8.09 4.31
C THR A 88 1.68 6.84 5.17
N THR A 89 2.57 5.87 4.92
CA THR A 89 2.62 4.61 5.67
C THR A 89 2.93 4.86 7.15
N GLY A 90 3.90 5.73 7.45
CA GLY A 90 4.27 6.08 8.83
C GLY A 90 3.12 6.75 9.59
N VAL A 91 2.46 7.73 8.98
CA VAL A 91 1.32 8.42 9.60
C VAL A 91 0.13 7.46 9.76
N CYS A 92 -0.16 6.64 8.75
CA CYS A 92 -1.20 5.60 8.85
C CYS A 92 -0.89 4.60 9.97
N LEU A 93 0.37 4.22 10.18
CA LEU A 93 0.77 3.34 11.28
C LEU A 93 0.59 4.02 12.64
N ILE A 94 1.06 5.25 12.79
CA ILE A 94 0.95 6.00 14.05
C ILE A 94 -0.52 6.23 14.44
N ALA A 95 -1.39 6.53 13.49
CA ALA A 95 -2.82 6.74 13.73
C ALA A 95 -3.59 5.41 13.78
N GLY A 96 -3.26 4.47 12.89
CA GLY A 96 -3.98 3.21 12.69
C GLY A 96 -3.75 2.20 13.81
N TYR A 97 -2.51 2.11 14.34
CA TYR A 97 -2.21 1.14 15.40
C TYR A 97 -3.00 1.40 16.69
N PRO A 98 -3.00 2.64 17.26
CA PRO A 98 -3.82 2.92 18.44
C PRO A 98 -5.31 2.69 18.20
N LEU A 99 -5.81 3.05 17.01
CA LEU A 99 -7.21 2.85 16.67
C LEU A 99 -7.55 1.36 16.54
N ALA A 100 -6.74 0.58 15.86
CA ALA A 100 -6.91 -0.87 15.74
C ALA A 100 -6.87 -1.56 17.12
N PHE A 101 -5.91 -1.16 17.98
CA PHE A 101 -5.77 -1.66 19.34
C PHE A 101 -7.00 -1.30 20.18
N PHE A 102 -7.46 -0.06 20.12
CA PHE A 102 -8.65 0.40 20.81
C PHE A 102 -9.91 -0.40 20.40
N ILE A 103 -10.08 -0.66 19.10
CA ILE A 103 -11.22 -1.42 18.59
C ILE A 103 -11.14 -2.88 19.06
N SER A 104 -9.98 -3.53 18.95
CA SER A 104 -9.79 -4.96 19.28
C SER A 104 -9.96 -5.25 20.76
N THR A 105 -9.66 -4.30 21.65
CA THR A 105 -9.78 -4.45 23.10
C THR A 105 -11.18 -4.19 23.66
N ARG A 106 -12.16 -3.85 22.83
CA ARG A 106 -13.55 -3.65 23.27
C ARG A 106 -14.18 -4.98 23.69
N LYS A 107 -14.81 -4.97 24.88
CA LYS A 107 -15.48 -6.17 25.44
C LYS A 107 -16.71 -6.60 24.62
N SER A 108 -17.42 -5.66 24.01
CA SER A 108 -18.63 -5.94 23.22
C SER A 108 -18.27 -6.19 21.76
N LYS A 109 -18.58 -7.38 21.25
CA LYS A 109 -18.45 -7.72 19.82
C LYS A 109 -19.30 -6.80 18.92
N GLY A 110 -20.47 -6.36 19.40
CA GLY A 110 -21.29 -5.37 18.68
C GLY A 110 -20.57 -4.03 18.52
N ALA A 111 -19.89 -3.54 19.58
CA ALA A 111 -19.13 -2.31 19.53
C ALA A 111 -17.88 -2.44 18.61
N GLN A 112 -17.20 -3.60 18.62
CA GLN A 112 -16.11 -3.89 17.68
C GLN A 112 -16.60 -3.84 16.22
N ASN A 113 -17.66 -4.56 15.92
CA ASN A 113 -18.21 -4.63 14.56
C ASN A 113 -18.71 -3.26 14.07
N PHE A 114 -19.34 -2.48 14.94
CA PHE A 114 -19.77 -1.13 14.62
C PHE A 114 -18.58 -0.19 14.36
N ALA A 115 -17.53 -0.26 15.18
CA ALA A 115 -16.33 0.54 14.96
C ALA A 115 -15.61 0.15 13.66
N LEU A 116 -15.49 -1.14 13.34
CA LEU A 116 -14.96 -1.61 12.05
C LEU A 116 -15.83 -1.15 10.88
N PHE A 117 -17.15 -1.20 11.04
CA PHE A 117 -18.07 -0.68 10.02
C PHE A 117 -17.79 0.81 9.75
N LEU A 118 -17.60 1.63 10.80
CA LEU A 118 -17.26 3.05 10.64
C LEU A 118 -15.91 3.26 9.94
N VAL A 119 -14.92 2.40 10.17
CA VAL A 119 -13.62 2.44 9.48
C VAL A 119 -13.78 2.13 7.99
N ILE A 120 -14.65 1.18 7.64
CA ILE A 120 -14.87 0.75 6.26
C ILE A 120 -15.89 1.63 5.52
N LEU A 121 -16.81 2.27 6.23
CA LEU A 121 -17.89 3.09 5.67
C LEU A 121 -17.43 4.07 4.56
N PRO A 122 -16.32 4.81 4.72
CA PRO A 122 -15.82 5.70 3.68
C PRO A 122 -15.50 5.00 2.34
N PHE A 123 -15.24 3.70 2.35
CA PHE A 123 -14.95 2.94 1.12
C PHE A 123 -16.17 2.65 0.26
N TRP A 124 -17.36 2.73 0.81
CA TRP A 124 -18.61 2.58 0.06
C TRP A 124 -18.91 3.80 -0.82
N THR A 125 -18.23 4.91 -0.56
CA THR A 125 -18.30 6.08 -1.45
C THR A 125 -17.28 5.95 -2.59
N ASN A 126 -17.63 6.50 -3.76
CA ASN A 126 -16.73 6.50 -4.90
C ASN A 126 -15.42 7.24 -4.57
N PHE A 127 -14.29 6.66 -4.95
CA PHE A 127 -12.96 7.22 -4.71
C PHE A 127 -12.79 8.64 -5.26
N LEU A 128 -13.27 8.90 -6.49
CA LEU A 128 -13.18 10.23 -7.09
C LEU A 128 -14.00 11.27 -6.32
N VAL A 129 -15.25 10.95 -5.98
CA VAL A 129 -16.12 11.86 -5.20
C VAL A 129 -15.46 12.24 -3.88
N ARG A 130 -14.88 11.27 -3.20
CA ARG A 130 -14.14 11.46 -1.94
C ARG A 130 -12.91 12.35 -2.12
N THR A 131 -12.15 12.15 -3.19
CA THR A 131 -10.97 12.98 -3.48
C THR A 131 -11.37 14.40 -3.88
N TYR A 132 -12.47 14.58 -4.62
CA TYR A 132 -13.03 15.90 -4.91
C TYR A 132 -13.53 16.62 -3.66
N ALA A 133 -14.12 15.89 -2.69
CA ALA A 133 -14.51 16.49 -1.41
C ALA A 133 -13.27 17.08 -0.68
N TRP A 134 -12.14 16.36 -0.67
CA TRP A 134 -10.89 16.89 -0.12
C TRP A 134 -10.40 18.12 -0.89
N ARG A 135 -10.55 18.16 -2.20
CA ARG A 135 -10.20 19.32 -3.02
C ARG A 135 -11.01 20.56 -2.63
N VAL A 136 -12.30 20.39 -2.37
CA VAL A 136 -13.18 21.50 -1.90
C VAL A 136 -12.78 21.93 -0.48
N LEU A 137 -12.57 20.99 0.44
CA LEU A 137 -12.20 21.29 1.83
C LEU A 137 -10.86 22.02 1.95
N LEU A 138 -9.86 21.64 1.14
CA LEU A 138 -8.50 22.20 1.15
C LEU A 138 -8.34 23.44 0.25
N GLY A 139 -9.39 23.84 -0.47
CA GLY A 139 -9.38 25.04 -1.29
C GLY A 139 -9.11 26.32 -0.49
N THR A 140 -8.67 27.39 -1.18
CA THR A 140 -8.44 28.70 -0.56
C THR A 140 -9.71 29.25 0.11
N GLU A 141 -10.86 29.06 -0.53
CA GLU A 141 -12.19 29.40 0.01
C GLU A 141 -12.88 28.15 0.61
N GLY A 142 -12.10 27.14 0.99
CA GLY A 142 -12.61 25.89 1.51
C GLY A 142 -12.93 25.96 2.99
N THR A 143 -13.79 25.04 3.45
CA THR A 143 -14.29 25.00 4.83
C THR A 143 -13.18 24.99 5.88
N ILE A 144 -12.01 24.42 5.59
CA ILE A 144 -10.88 24.41 6.56
C ILE A 144 -10.35 25.84 6.75
N ASN A 145 -10.07 26.58 5.67
CA ASN A 145 -9.61 27.96 5.76
C ASN A 145 -10.67 28.87 6.41
N GLU A 146 -11.92 28.72 6.00
CA GLU A 146 -13.04 29.46 6.56
C GLU A 146 -13.17 29.25 8.08
N THR A 147 -13.08 27.98 8.53
CA THR A 147 -13.14 27.65 9.97
C THR A 147 -11.95 28.25 10.74
N LEU A 148 -10.73 28.14 10.18
CA LEU A 148 -9.53 28.68 10.83
C LEU A 148 -9.56 30.21 10.92
N MET A 149 -10.08 30.91 9.90
CA MET A 149 -10.27 32.37 9.92
C MET A 149 -11.34 32.80 10.92
N ASN A 150 -12.47 32.09 10.96
CA ASN A 150 -13.55 32.36 11.90
C ASN A 150 -13.13 32.14 13.35
N LEU A 151 -12.22 31.17 13.59
CA LEU A 151 -11.61 30.96 14.91
C LEU A 151 -10.46 31.95 15.24
N HIS A 152 -10.17 32.89 14.33
CA HIS A 152 -9.07 33.87 14.46
C HIS A 152 -7.68 33.20 14.63
N LEU A 153 -7.52 31.96 14.16
CA LEU A 153 -6.25 31.23 14.20
C LEU A 153 -5.30 31.65 13.07
N ILE A 154 -5.85 32.15 11.96
CA ILE A 154 -5.12 32.68 10.81
C ILE A 154 -5.74 33.98 10.36
N SER A 155 -4.90 34.89 9.81
CA SER A 155 -5.34 36.18 9.28
C SER A 155 -5.59 36.14 7.77
N GLU A 156 -4.94 35.20 7.06
CA GLU A 156 -5.06 35.02 5.62
C GLU A 156 -5.26 33.54 5.32
N PRO A 157 -5.95 33.19 4.21
CA PRO A 157 -6.18 31.79 3.85
C PRO A 157 -4.87 31.08 3.48
N LEU A 158 -4.65 29.89 4.05
CA LEU A 158 -3.50 29.05 3.77
C LEU A 158 -3.65 28.38 2.39
N GLN A 159 -2.57 28.34 1.63
CA GLN A 159 -2.50 27.57 0.39
C GLN A 159 -2.30 26.08 0.71
N LEU A 160 -3.39 25.39 1.09
CA LEU A 160 -3.34 23.96 1.40
C LEU A 160 -3.42 23.12 0.14
N LEU A 161 -4.29 23.47 -0.81
CA LEU A 161 -4.48 22.77 -2.08
C LEU A 161 -3.29 23.01 -3.03
N ASN A 162 -3.07 22.07 -3.95
CA ASN A 162 -1.96 22.05 -4.91
C ASN A 162 -0.57 21.96 -4.24
N THR A 163 -0.51 21.27 -3.11
CA THR A 163 0.72 21.05 -2.32
C THR A 163 0.96 19.56 -2.07
N GLN A 164 2.18 19.20 -1.67
CA GLN A 164 2.49 17.84 -1.20
C GLN A 164 1.72 17.47 0.07
N PHE A 165 1.38 18.45 0.91
CA PHE A 165 0.55 18.26 2.10
C PHE A 165 -0.86 17.77 1.72
N ALA A 166 -1.51 18.40 0.71
CA ALA A 166 -2.81 17.93 0.25
C ALA A 166 -2.79 16.49 -0.29
N VAL A 167 -1.72 16.13 -1.01
CA VAL A 167 -1.51 14.75 -1.48
C VAL A 167 -1.41 13.80 -0.29
N LEU A 168 -0.60 14.16 0.71
CA LEU A 168 -0.40 13.34 1.90
C LEU A 168 -1.72 13.11 2.65
N VAL A 169 -2.50 14.18 2.89
CA VAL A 169 -3.81 14.09 3.53
C VAL A 169 -4.75 13.17 2.75
N GLY A 170 -4.83 13.34 1.43
CA GLY A 170 -5.70 12.53 0.58
C GLY A 170 -5.30 11.04 0.59
N LEU A 171 -3.99 10.74 0.55
CA LEU A 171 -3.47 9.37 0.62
C LEU A 171 -3.72 8.76 2.01
N ILE A 172 -3.38 9.46 3.10
CA ILE A 172 -3.63 8.97 4.47
C ILE A 172 -5.09 8.61 4.65
N TYR A 173 -6.00 9.50 4.28
CA TYR A 173 -7.43 9.25 4.38
C TYR A 173 -7.87 8.02 3.57
N GLY A 174 -7.32 7.87 2.35
CA GLY A 174 -7.61 6.75 1.47
C GLY A 174 -7.04 5.42 1.95
N GLU A 175 -5.86 5.41 2.55
CA GLU A 175 -5.11 4.20 2.86
C GLU A 175 -5.25 3.75 4.34
N LEU A 176 -5.74 4.62 5.23
CA LEU A 176 -5.83 4.34 6.68
C LEU A 176 -6.56 3.03 7.03
N PRO A 177 -7.69 2.66 6.42
CA PRO A 177 -8.34 1.39 6.71
C PRO A 177 -7.52 0.16 6.33
N PHE A 178 -6.69 0.24 5.29
CA PHE A 178 -5.78 -0.85 4.92
C PHE A 178 -4.65 -1.05 5.94
N MET A 179 -4.34 -0.04 6.75
CA MET A 179 -3.46 -0.18 7.90
C MET A 179 -4.21 -0.79 9.10
N ILE A 180 -5.42 -0.30 9.39
CA ILE A 180 -6.18 -0.69 10.58
C ILE A 180 -6.58 -2.17 10.55
N LEU A 181 -7.08 -2.68 9.42
CA LEU A 181 -7.67 -4.02 9.34
C LEU A 181 -6.67 -5.16 9.64
N PRO A 182 -5.45 -5.20 9.06
CA PRO A 182 -4.48 -6.25 9.39
C PRO A 182 -3.98 -6.15 10.83
N ILE A 183 -3.77 -4.94 11.34
CA ILE A 183 -3.36 -4.72 12.74
C ILE A 183 -4.47 -5.20 13.68
N PHE A 184 -5.72 -4.80 13.41
CA PHE A 184 -6.88 -5.26 14.19
C PHE A 184 -6.94 -6.79 14.25
N THR A 185 -6.82 -7.47 13.11
CA THR A 185 -6.87 -8.95 13.05
C THR A 185 -5.72 -9.58 13.84
N SER A 186 -4.54 -8.96 13.83
CA SER A 186 -3.38 -9.45 14.58
C SER A 186 -3.56 -9.26 16.10
N VAL A 187 -4.07 -8.10 16.51
CA VAL A 187 -4.35 -7.81 17.93
C VAL A 187 -5.55 -8.60 18.46
N GLU A 188 -6.58 -8.83 17.64
CA GLU A 188 -7.75 -9.64 18.05
C GLU A 188 -7.37 -11.10 18.36
N ARG A 189 -6.35 -11.63 17.68
CA ARG A 189 -5.84 -13.01 17.92
C ARG A 189 -4.81 -13.08 19.05
N PHE A 190 -4.38 -11.93 19.59
CA PHE A 190 -3.36 -11.87 20.61
C PHE A 190 -3.91 -12.35 21.96
N ASP A 191 -3.16 -13.22 22.66
CA ASP A 191 -3.51 -13.67 24.01
C ASP A 191 -3.05 -12.65 25.06
N PHE A 192 -3.99 -11.91 25.61
CA PHE A 192 -3.72 -10.88 26.62
C PHE A 192 -3.19 -11.43 27.96
N ARG A 193 -3.28 -12.74 28.21
CA ARG A 193 -2.65 -13.37 29.38
C ARG A 193 -1.12 -13.18 29.39
N LEU A 194 -0.50 -13.02 28.21
CA LEU A 194 0.93 -12.72 28.12
C LEU A 194 1.26 -11.33 28.68
N VAL A 195 0.33 -10.39 28.63
CA VAL A 195 0.49 -9.07 29.26
C VAL A 195 0.40 -9.19 30.77
N GLU A 196 -0.57 -9.97 31.29
CA GLU A 196 -0.70 -10.25 32.72
C GLU A 196 0.59 -10.92 33.27
N ALA A 197 1.10 -11.94 32.58
CA ALA A 197 2.36 -12.58 32.95
C ALA A 197 3.57 -11.60 32.91
N ALA A 198 3.61 -10.67 31.98
CA ALA A 198 4.65 -9.65 31.94
C ALA A 198 4.57 -8.69 33.15
N HIS A 199 3.34 -8.33 33.57
CA HIS A 199 3.11 -7.52 34.76
C HIS A 199 3.56 -8.27 36.04
N ASP A 200 3.27 -9.58 36.16
CA ASP A 200 3.70 -10.42 37.26
C ASP A 200 5.23 -10.48 37.38
N LEU A 201 5.94 -10.35 36.23
CA LEU A 201 7.40 -10.25 36.16
C LEU A 201 7.93 -8.80 36.36
N GLY A 202 7.07 -7.86 36.76
CA GLY A 202 7.44 -6.48 37.08
C GLY A 202 7.56 -5.54 35.88
N ALA A 203 7.01 -5.90 34.70
CA ALA A 203 6.93 -4.99 33.59
C ALA A 203 5.80 -3.98 33.83
N ASN A 204 6.06 -2.71 33.51
CA ASN A 204 5.01 -1.71 33.40
C ASN A 204 4.30 -1.79 32.03
N ASP A 205 3.16 -1.09 31.86
CA ASP A 205 2.35 -1.12 30.63
C ASP A 205 3.16 -0.83 29.37
N LEU A 206 4.06 0.16 29.40
CA LEU A 206 4.90 0.52 28.27
C LEU A 206 5.90 -0.60 27.91
N ARG A 207 6.49 -1.26 28.93
CA ARG A 207 7.41 -2.39 28.69
C ARG A 207 6.67 -3.62 28.19
N ALA A 208 5.49 -3.92 28.75
CA ALA A 208 4.63 -5.00 28.29
C ALA A 208 4.19 -4.73 26.82
N PHE A 209 3.81 -3.51 26.49
CA PHE A 209 3.49 -3.14 25.13
C PHE A 209 4.67 -3.33 24.17
N LEU A 210 5.83 -2.69 24.45
CA LEU A 210 6.98 -2.70 23.53
C LEU A 210 7.67 -4.06 23.41
N ARG A 211 7.64 -4.91 24.47
CA ARG A 211 8.36 -6.19 24.49
C ARG A 211 7.48 -7.41 24.23
N VAL A 212 6.16 -7.30 24.40
CA VAL A 212 5.23 -8.43 24.27
C VAL A 212 4.20 -8.13 23.17
N VAL A 213 3.37 -7.08 23.33
CA VAL A 213 2.26 -6.83 22.42
C VAL A 213 2.75 -6.46 21.04
N PHE A 214 3.59 -5.43 20.92
CA PHE A 214 4.05 -4.91 19.63
C PHE A 214 4.81 -5.97 18.81
N PRO A 215 5.78 -6.73 19.35
CA PRO A 215 6.47 -7.77 18.59
C PRO A 215 5.55 -8.90 18.12
N LEU A 216 4.60 -9.34 18.95
CA LEU A 216 3.68 -10.41 18.59
C LEU A 216 2.58 -9.96 17.61
N THR A 217 2.28 -8.66 17.54
CA THR A 217 1.36 -8.08 16.55
C THR A 217 2.08 -7.56 15.30
N LEU A 218 3.41 -7.62 15.26
CA LEU A 218 4.25 -7.16 14.15
C LEU A 218 3.84 -7.73 12.78
N PRO A 219 3.42 -9.00 12.63
CA PRO A 219 2.93 -9.51 11.35
C PRO A 219 1.76 -8.70 10.76
N GLY A 220 0.82 -8.26 11.61
CA GLY A 220 -0.28 -7.37 11.22
C GLY A 220 0.19 -5.98 10.83
N VAL A 221 1.14 -5.41 11.59
CA VAL A 221 1.74 -4.11 11.28
C VAL A 221 2.41 -4.13 9.92
N VAL A 222 3.19 -5.16 9.65
CA VAL A 222 3.91 -5.26 8.39
C VAL A 222 2.97 -5.49 7.22
N ALA A 223 1.95 -6.34 7.38
CA ALA A 223 0.92 -6.51 6.36
C ALA A 223 0.22 -5.17 6.05
N GLY A 224 -0.13 -4.39 7.08
CA GLY A 224 -0.69 -3.05 6.92
C GLY A 224 0.26 -2.09 6.20
N CYS A 225 1.54 -2.06 6.58
CA CYS A 225 2.54 -1.23 5.92
C CYS A 225 2.67 -1.56 4.43
N ILE A 226 2.65 -2.83 4.03
CA ILE A 226 2.71 -3.25 2.63
C ILE A 226 1.45 -2.80 1.88
N LEU A 227 0.27 -3.02 2.48
CA LEU A 227 -1.01 -2.66 1.87
C LEU A 227 -1.20 -1.16 1.70
N VAL A 228 -0.53 -0.33 2.50
CA VAL A 228 -0.54 1.13 2.37
C VAL A 228 0.57 1.62 1.44
N PHE A 229 1.80 1.12 1.59
CA PHE A 229 2.96 1.60 0.85
C PHE A 229 2.86 1.36 -0.66
N ILE A 230 2.45 0.13 -1.07
CA ILE A 230 2.41 -0.24 -2.49
C ILE A 230 1.41 0.60 -3.28
N PRO A 231 0.15 0.78 -2.87
CA PRO A 231 -0.77 1.67 -3.58
C PRO A 231 -0.33 3.14 -3.53
N SER A 232 0.21 3.60 -2.39
CA SER A 232 0.64 4.98 -2.22
C SER A 232 1.76 5.38 -3.18
N ILE A 233 2.77 4.52 -3.41
CA ILE A 233 3.87 4.83 -4.33
C ILE A 233 3.40 4.92 -5.78
N GLY A 234 2.39 4.11 -6.16
CA GLY A 234 1.79 4.09 -7.50
C GLY A 234 0.63 5.06 -7.69
N ALA A 235 0.27 5.82 -6.67
CA ALA A 235 -0.86 6.73 -6.74
C ALA A 235 -0.66 7.79 -7.83
N PHE A 236 -1.71 8.07 -8.61
CA PHE A 236 -1.70 9.12 -9.61
C PHE A 236 -2.92 10.03 -9.54
N ILE A 237 -4.10 9.51 -9.19
CA ILE A 237 -5.34 10.31 -9.17
C ILE A 237 -5.31 11.32 -8.00
N THR A 238 -4.96 10.87 -6.80
CA THR A 238 -4.87 11.77 -5.63
C THR A 238 -3.84 12.88 -5.83
N PRO A 239 -2.60 12.61 -6.27
CA PRO A 239 -1.64 13.64 -6.62
C PRO A 239 -2.10 14.56 -7.74
N ASP A 240 -2.80 14.04 -8.75
CA ASP A 240 -3.31 14.83 -9.89
C ASP A 240 -4.37 15.83 -9.44
N LEU A 241 -5.29 15.42 -8.57
CA LEU A 241 -6.41 16.23 -8.10
C LEU A 241 -6.04 17.20 -6.96
N LEU A 242 -5.13 16.82 -6.08
CA LEU A 242 -4.81 17.57 -4.86
C LEU A 242 -3.43 18.24 -4.88
N GLY A 243 -2.48 17.69 -5.64
CA GLY A 243 -1.07 18.06 -5.57
C GLY A 243 -0.63 19.15 -6.53
N GLY A 244 -1.41 19.40 -7.59
CA GLY A 244 -1.01 20.32 -8.66
C GLY A 244 0.40 19.99 -9.18
N THR A 245 1.17 21.02 -9.57
CA THR A 245 2.54 20.86 -10.08
C THR A 245 3.54 20.41 -9.01
N GLN A 246 3.30 20.76 -7.75
CA GLN A 246 4.19 20.42 -6.64
C GLN A 246 4.00 18.99 -6.14
N GLY A 247 2.82 18.41 -6.35
CA GLY A 247 2.46 17.07 -5.90
C GLY A 247 2.69 15.95 -6.90
N ILE A 248 3.31 16.22 -8.07
CA ILE A 248 3.53 15.21 -9.11
C ILE A 248 4.37 14.06 -8.56
N MET A 249 3.87 12.83 -8.72
CA MET A 249 4.50 11.58 -8.35
C MET A 249 4.81 10.73 -9.59
N ILE A 250 5.53 9.62 -9.38
CA ILE A 250 5.90 8.70 -10.48
C ILE A 250 4.67 8.12 -11.19
N GLY A 251 3.57 7.86 -10.46
CA GLY A 251 2.31 7.40 -11.04
C GLY A 251 1.72 8.39 -12.04
N ASN A 252 1.79 9.70 -11.76
CA ASN A 252 1.38 10.76 -12.70
C ASN A 252 2.25 10.76 -13.95
N LEU A 253 3.58 10.63 -13.80
CA LEU A 253 4.50 10.54 -14.93
C LEU A 253 4.11 9.35 -15.83
N ILE A 254 3.95 8.16 -15.26
CA ILE A 254 3.58 6.96 -16.02
C ILE A 254 2.26 7.19 -16.76
N ASN A 255 1.22 7.69 -16.07
CA ASN A 255 -0.08 7.99 -16.68
C ASN A 255 0.05 9.01 -17.84
N GLN A 256 0.87 10.05 -17.67
CA GLN A 256 1.10 11.07 -18.69
C GLN A 256 1.85 10.51 -19.91
N GLN A 257 2.82 9.59 -19.71
CA GLN A 257 3.52 8.96 -20.83
C GLN A 257 2.60 8.09 -21.67
N PHE A 258 1.67 7.38 -21.05
CA PHE A 258 0.69 6.55 -21.79
C PHE A 258 -0.43 7.37 -22.44
N LYS A 259 -1.02 8.34 -21.72
CA LYS A 259 -2.21 9.07 -22.18
C LYS A 259 -1.90 10.40 -22.84
N GLY A 260 -0.92 11.16 -22.33
CA GLY A 260 -0.63 12.52 -22.77
C GLY A 260 0.37 12.57 -23.90
N SER A 261 1.60 12.13 -23.65
CA SER A 261 2.70 12.26 -24.62
C SER A 261 2.76 11.14 -25.66
N GLY A 262 2.04 10.03 -25.45
CA GLY A 262 2.10 8.83 -26.30
C GLY A 262 3.49 8.15 -26.31
N ASN A 263 4.31 8.39 -25.28
CA ASN A 263 5.63 7.78 -25.18
C ASN A 263 5.56 6.46 -24.38
N TRP A 264 4.95 5.46 -24.98
CA TRP A 264 4.73 4.14 -24.39
C TRP A 264 6.00 3.47 -23.91
N PRO A 265 7.14 3.50 -24.66
CA PRO A 265 8.39 2.91 -24.20
C PRO A 265 8.89 3.51 -22.87
N LEU A 266 8.88 4.85 -22.74
CA LEU A 266 9.30 5.52 -21.50
C LEU A 266 8.35 5.22 -20.34
N GLY A 267 7.02 5.23 -20.59
CA GLY A 267 6.01 4.85 -19.60
C GLY A 267 6.19 3.43 -19.11
N SER A 268 6.44 2.49 -20.04
CA SER A 268 6.72 1.08 -19.73
C SER A 268 8.02 0.91 -18.93
N ALA A 269 9.10 1.60 -19.32
CA ALA A 269 10.35 1.56 -18.58
C ALA A 269 10.20 2.10 -17.14
N ALA A 270 9.47 3.20 -16.96
CA ALA A 270 9.18 3.74 -15.63
C ALA A 270 8.33 2.77 -14.77
N SER A 271 7.36 2.09 -15.38
CA SER A 271 6.56 1.06 -14.72
C SER A 271 7.40 -0.15 -14.29
N VAL A 272 8.33 -0.60 -15.14
CA VAL A 272 9.26 -1.71 -14.83
C VAL A 272 10.19 -1.34 -13.67
N VAL A 273 10.75 -0.13 -13.67
CA VAL A 273 11.61 0.34 -12.56
C VAL A 273 10.82 0.42 -11.26
N MET A 274 9.60 0.96 -11.30
CA MET A 274 8.73 1.03 -10.13
C MET A 274 8.37 -0.36 -9.60
N MET A 275 8.01 -1.29 -10.48
CA MET A 275 7.73 -2.69 -10.13
C MET A 275 8.95 -3.38 -9.51
N GLY A 276 10.15 -3.16 -10.07
CA GLY A 276 11.41 -3.66 -9.52
C GLY A 276 11.67 -3.14 -8.11
N LEU A 277 11.43 -1.85 -7.87
CA LEU A 277 11.59 -1.24 -6.55
C LEU A 277 10.65 -1.86 -5.51
N VAL A 278 9.37 -2.03 -5.86
CA VAL A 278 8.37 -2.69 -5.00
C VAL A 278 8.76 -4.14 -4.72
N MET A 279 9.21 -4.87 -5.76
CA MET A 279 9.64 -6.26 -5.63
C MET A 279 10.85 -6.40 -4.69
N ILE A 280 11.84 -5.52 -4.81
CA ILE A 280 12.99 -5.48 -3.89
C ILE A 280 12.51 -5.25 -2.45
N GLY A 281 11.61 -4.30 -2.24
CA GLY A 281 11.01 -4.04 -0.92
C GLY A 281 10.33 -5.28 -0.32
N LEU A 282 9.55 -6.00 -1.12
CA LEU A 282 8.87 -7.23 -0.72
C LEU A 282 9.87 -8.37 -0.43
N LEU A 283 10.94 -8.51 -1.23
CA LEU A 283 11.98 -9.52 -1.02
C LEU A 283 12.79 -9.25 0.25
N VAL A 284 13.14 -7.99 0.51
CA VAL A 284 13.80 -7.60 1.76
C VAL A 284 12.90 -7.94 2.96
N TYR A 285 11.61 -7.59 2.84
CA TYR A 285 10.64 -7.93 3.87
C TYR A 285 10.52 -9.44 4.13
N SER A 286 10.34 -10.24 3.08
CA SER A 286 10.20 -11.70 3.22
C SER A 286 11.42 -12.36 3.88
N ARG A 287 12.61 -11.82 3.65
CA ARG A 287 13.84 -12.30 4.30
C ARG A 287 13.95 -11.91 5.76
N LEU A 288 13.45 -10.73 6.13
CA LEU A 288 13.44 -10.28 7.51
C LEU A 288 12.38 -11.03 8.35
N GLY A 289 11.21 -11.27 7.76
CA GLY A 289 10.10 -11.98 8.41
C GLY A 289 10.36 -13.48 8.62
N ASN A 290 11.23 -14.12 7.83
CA ASN A 290 11.59 -15.54 8.01
C ASN A 290 12.71 -15.78 9.06
N ARG A 291 13.21 -14.74 9.72
CA ARG A 291 14.25 -14.84 10.76
C ARG A 291 13.71 -14.73 12.19
N GLY A 292 12.43 -14.60 12.37
CA GLY A 292 11.70 -14.65 13.64
C GLY A 292 10.75 -15.84 13.68
#